data_4bf0816f794e98abda69e4809280449c
#
_entry.id   4bf0816f794e98abda69e4809280449c
#
_cell.length_a   1.000
_cell.length_b   1.000
_cell.length_c   1.000
_cell.angle_alpha   90.00
_cell.angle_beta   90.00
_cell.angle_gamma   90.00
#
_symmetry.space_group_name_H-M   'P 1'
#
loop_
_entity.id
_entity.type
_entity.pdbx_description
1 polymer ?
#
loop_
_entity_poly.entity_id
_entity_poly.type
_entity_poly.pdbx_seq_one_letter_code
_entity_poly.pdbx_strand_id
1 'polypeptide(L)'
;MRIKIVGWLAIGLAAAAVALYAAVGCDLNDPDRDVKRLFPESTSYKTLYVSIAKKGGEPLLRKVEARLGDTFKGLYETADVPYTMYQIFRGEELIGFIHGVNQKGQYGGIQVFLALDAKGVIRGFYFQKLTSKAAKLFREPAFGAQFVGLSLKDFEAYNVATGTEDPSGRVSRIKNPDPGSESDFRAALRATKKNLILVDEFLLGSSGAAEVKNLPSCL
;
A
#
# COMPACT_ATOMS: atom_id res chain seq x y z
N MET A 1 -58.81 2.07 -50.12
CA MET A 1 -57.59 1.28 -49.81
C MET A 1 -56.78 2.04 -48.76
N ARG A 2 -56.79 1.59 -47.50
CA ARG A 2 -56.17 2.30 -46.37
C ARG A 2 -54.83 1.64 -46.04
N ILE A 3 -53.72 2.36 -46.23
CA ILE A 3 -52.38 1.92 -45.87
C ILE A 3 -52.14 2.39 -44.45
N LYS A 4 -51.98 1.43 -43.51
CA LYS A 4 -51.56 1.68 -42.14
C LYS A 4 -50.05 1.74 -42.09
N ILE A 5 -49.50 2.91 -41.76
CA ILE A 5 -48.10 3.09 -41.46
C ILE A 5 -47.90 2.72 -40.00
N VAL A 6 -47.24 1.59 -39.75
CA VAL A 6 -46.82 1.19 -38.44
C VAL A 6 -45.44 1.80 -38.18
N GLY A 7 -45.42 2.83 -37.35
CA GLY A 7 -44.14 3.43 -36.90
C GLY A 7 -43.44 2.51 -35.90
N TRP A 8 -42.25 2.09 -36.22
CA TRP A 8 -41.35 1.41 -35.31
C TRP A 8 -40.60 2.47 -34.52
N LEU A 9 -41.01 2.61 -33.25
CA LEU A 9 -40.20 3.35 -32.26
C LEU A 9 -39.02 2.43 -31.85
N ALA A 10 -37.86 2.67 -32.40
CA ALA A 10 -36.60 2.09 -31.92
C ALA A 10 -36.19 2.84 -30.63
N ILE A 11 -36.52 2.28 -29.49
CA ILE A 11 -35.97 2.74 -28.21
C ILE A 11 -34.53 2.27 -28.15
N GLY A 12 -33.61 3.18 -28.51
CA GLY A 12 -32.19 2.97 -28.31
C GLY A 12 -31.86 2.99 -26.82
N LEU A 13 -31.71 1.80 -26.22
CA LEU A 13 -31.19 1.64 -24.87
C LEU A 13 -29.68 1.94 -24.94
N ALA A 14 -29.29 3.20 -24.69
CA ALA A 14 -27.91 3.56 -24.48
C ALA A 14 -27.50 2.99 -23.12
N ALA A 15 -26.96 1.79 -23.13
CA ALA A 15 -26.24 1.23 -21.97
C ALA A 15 -24.99 2.07 -21.75
N ALA A 16 -25.07 3.09 -20.90
CA ALA A 16 -23.92 3.77 -20.35
C ALA A 16 -23.14 2.73 -19.55
N ALA A 17 -22.10 2.15 -20.16
CA ALA A 17 -21.10 1.38 -19.44
C ALA A 17 -20.37 2.34 -18.52
N VAL A 18 -20.85 2.48 -17.28
CA VAL A 18 -20.09 3.07 -16.20
C VAL A 18 -18.95 2.10 -15.96
N ALA A 19 -17.78 2.41 -16.52
CA ALA A 19 -16.55 1.74 -16.13
C ALA A 19 -16.36 2.07 -14.64
N LEU A 20 -16.79 1.16 -13.78
CA LEU A 20 -16.40 1.15 -12.38
C LEU A 20 -14.88 0.91 -12.37
N TYR A 21 -14.11 1.97 -12.42
CA TYR A 21 -12.73 1.95 -11.99
C TYR A 21 -12.78 1.66 -10.49
N ALA A 22 -12.83 0.38 -10.14
CA ALA A 22 -12.55 -0.04 -8.79
C ALA A 22 -11.08 0.33 -8.55
N ALA A 23 -10.86 1.48 -7.91
CA ALA A 23 -9.57 1.81 -7.36
C ALA A 23 -9.18 0.62 -6.49
N VAL A 24 -8.12 -0.09 -6.88
CA VAL A 24 -7.73 -1.33 -6.23
C VAL A 24 -7.01 -0.95 -4.95
N GLY A 25 -7.79 -0.69 -3.90
CA GLY A 25 -7.30 -0.57 -2.55
C GLY A 25 -6.55 -1.85 -2.12
N CYS A 26 -5.83 -1.76 -1.05
CA CYS A 26 -5.10 -2.88 -0.47
C CYS A 26 -5.59 -3.07 0.96
N ASP A 27 -6.74 -3.75 1.09
CA ASP A 27 -7.33 -4.07 2.39
C ASP A 27 -6.78 -5.39 2.93
N LEU A 28 -6.76 -5.53 4.26
CA LEU A 28 -6.56 -6.83 4.89
C LEU A 28 -7.71 -7.78 4.51
N ASN A 29 -7.39 -9.03 4.19
CA ASN A 29 -8.41 -10.03 3.86
C ASN A 29 -9.32 -10.37 5.06
N ASP A 30 -8.76 -10.31 6.26
CA ASP A 30 -9.45 -10.57 7.52
C ASP A 30 -8.82 -9.63 8.59
N PRO A 31 -9.32 -8.38 8.71
CA PRO A 31 -8.71 -7.40 9.59
C PRO A 31 -8.64 -7.85 11.05
N ASP A 32 -9.69 -8.48 11.59
CA ASP A 32 -9.71 -8.90 12.99
C ASP A 32 -8.64 -9.94 13.30
N ARG A 33 -8.53 -10.96 12.45
CA ARG A 33 -7.49 -12.00 12.58
C ARG A 33 -6.09 -11.44 12.33
N ASP A 34 -5.93 -10.63 11.28
CA ASP A 34 -4.61 -10.16 10.87
C ASP A 34 -4.06 -9.12 11.85
N VAL A 35 -4.91 -8.25 12.41
CA VAL A 35 -4.53 -7.33 13.49
C VAL A 35 -4.07 -8.12 14.72
N LYS A 36 -4.83 -9.11 15.15
CA LYS A 36 -4.43 -9.95 16.31
C LYS A 36 -3.16 -10.73 16.08
N ARG A 37 -2.91 -11.20 14.86
CA ARG A 37 -1.68 -11.89 14.49
C ARG A 37 -0.45 -10.97 14.53
N LEU A 38 -0.59 -9.72 14.07
CA LEU A 38 0.50 -8.76 13.94
C LEU A 38 0.73 -7.95 15.23
N PHE A 39 -0.34 -7.74 16.00
CA PHE A 39 -0.36 -7.03 17.28
C PHE A 39 -1.18 -7.81 18.31
N PRO A 40 -0.64 -8.91 18.87
CA PRO A 40 -1.36 -9.74 19.85
C PRO A 40 -1.87 -8.95 21.05
N GLU A 41 -1.14 -7.88 21.42
CA GLU A 41 -1.44 -6.98 22.52
C GLU A 41 -2.54 -5.96 22.22
N SER A 42 -3.03 -5.87 20.96
CA SER A 42 -4.07 -4.89 20.58
C SER A 42 -5.41 -5.17 21.22
N THR A 43 -6.15 -4.12 21.55
CA THR A 43 -7.53 -4.21 22.05
C THR A 43 -8.54 -3.75 21.00
N SER A 44 -8.14 -2.86 20.08
CA SER A 44 -8.98 -2.33 19.01
C SER A 44 -8.13 -1.80 17.85
N TYR A 45 -8.80 -1.51 16.75
CA TYR A 45 -8.19 -0.78 15.63
C TYR A 45 -9.21 0.18 15.01
N LYS A 46 -8.69 1.21 14.31
CA LYS A 46 -9.49 2.11 13.47
C LYS A 46 -9.01 2.01 12.03
N THR A 47 -9.95 1.93 11.09
CA THR A 47 -9.67 1.92 9.66
C THR A 47 -9.84 3.32 9.10
N LEU A 48 -8.84 3.79 8.35
CA LEU A 48 -8.86 5.06 7.65
C LEU A 48 -8.69 4.82 6.15
N TYR A 49 -9.49 5.51 5.34
CA TYR A 49 -9.39 5.50 3.88
C TYR A 49 -8.86 6.85 3.41
N VAL A 50 -7.64 6.85 2.88
CA VAL A 50 -6.94 8.07 2.47
C VAL A 50 -6.49 7.93 1.02
N SER A 51 -6.58 9.00 0.23
CA SER A 51 -5.94 9.07 -1.08
C SER A 51 -5.05 10.31 -1.17
N ILE A 52 -4.04 10.25 -2.04
CA ILE A 52 -3.16 11.39 -2.30
C ILE A 52 -4.00 12.57 -2.79
N ALA A 53 -4.96 12.33 -3.70
CA ALA A 53 -5.83 13.37 -4.23
C ALA A 53 -6.61 14.11 -3.14
N LYS A 54 -7.18 13.39 -2.17
CA LYS A 54 -7.94 13.98 -1.07
C LYS A 54 -7.06 14.65 -0.01
N LYS A 55 -5.88 14.11 0.26
CA LYS A 55 -4.99 14.60 1.34
C LYS A 55 -4.19 15.83 0.94
N GLY A 56 -3.73 15.92 -0.31
CA GLY A 56 -2.87 17.03 -0.74
C GLY A 56 -2.74 17.18 -2.25
N GLY A 57 -3.46 16.39 -3.04
CA GLY A 57 -3.50 16.49 -4.49
C GLY A 57 -2.14 16.33 -5.16
N GLU A 58 -1.97 17.05 -6.26
CA GLU A 58 -0.75 17.00 -7.07
C GLU A 58 0.53 17.40 -6.33
N PRO A 59 0.54 18.41 -5.43
CA PRO A 59 1.72 18.71 -4.63
C PRO A 59 2.19 17.54 -3.77
N LEU A 60 1.24 16.82 -3.15
CA LEU A 60 1.57 15.63 -2.34
C LEU A 60 2.05 14.48 -3.21
N LEU A 61 1.44 14.27 -4.39
CA LEU A 61 1.90 13.26 -5.34
C LEU A 61 3.38 13.47 -5.71
N ARG A 62 3.73 14.70 -6.12
CA ARG A 62 5.13 15.04 -6.45
C ARG A 62 6.08 14.84 -5.26
N LYS A 63 5.65 15.17 -4.05
CA LYS A 63 6.45 14.96 -2.85
C LYS A 63 6.70 13.47 -2.61
N VAL A 64 5.67 12.64 -2.73
CA VAL A 64 5.78 11.18 -2.58
C VAL A 64 6.69 10.58 -3.65
N GLU A 65 6.55 10.99 -4.91
CA GLU A 65 7.39 10.54 -6.03
C GLU A 65 8.86 10.95 -5.85
N ALA A 66 9.11 12.20 -5.44
CA ALA A 66 10.46 12.67 -5.16
C ALA A 66 11.13 11.86 -4.03
N ARG A 67 10.41 11.57 -2.94
CA ARG A 67 10.91 10.74 -1.84
C ARG A 67 11.11 9.28 -2.25
N LEU A 68 10.25 8.77 -3.12
CA LEU A 68 10.37 7.41 -3.67
C LEU A 68 11.61 7.29 -4.59
N GLY A 69 11.91 8.36 -5.33
CA GLY A 69 12.93 8.37 -6.39
C GLY A 69 12.44 7.69 -7.66
N ASP A 70 11.13 7.63 -7.87
CA ASP A 70 10.47 7.10 -9.05
C ASP A 70 9.05 7.68 -9.17
N THR A 71 8.50 7.69 -10.38
CA THR A 71 7.13 8.16 -10.62
C THR A 71 6.10 7.06 -10.38
N PHE A 72 4.90 7.47 -9.99
CA PHE A 72 3.76 6.56 -9.89
C PHE A 72 3.29 6.14 -11.29
N LYS A 73 3.01 4.85 -11.47
CA LYS A 73 2.68 4.26 -12.78
C LYS A 73 1.58 3.21 -12.68
N GLY A 74 0.66 3.30 -13.65
CA GLY A 74 -0.39 2.28 -13.83
C GLY A 74 -1.51 2.36 -12.78
N LEU A 75 -2.40 1.38 -12.83
CA LEU A 75 -3.66 1.36 -12.07
C LEU A 75 -3.51 1.34 -10.55
N TYR A 76 -2.37 0.90 -10.04
CA TYR A 76 -2.13 0.78 -8.59
C TYR A 76 -1.53 2.04 -7.96
N GLU A 77 -1.23 3.05 -8.75
CA GLU A 77 -0.48 4.22 -8.32
C GLU A 77 -1.08 5.54 -8.84
N THR A 78 -2.38 5.58 -9.12
CA THR A 78 -3.04 6.86 -9.42
C THR A 78 -3.26 7.65 -8.12
N ALA A 79 -3.34 8.98 -8.22
CA ALA A 79 -3.55 9.84 -7.05
C ALA A 79 -4.86 9.53 -6.29
N ASP A 80 -5.85 8.96 -6.98
CA ASP A 80 -7.16 8.62 -6.43
C ASP A 80 -7.23 7.25 -5.76
N VAL A 81 -6.16 6.44 -5.84
CA VAL A 81 -6.12 5.13 -5.18
C VAL A 81 -6.45 5.30 -3.69
N PRO A 82 -7.50 4.64 -3.17
CA PRO A 82 -7.77 4.65 -1.75
C PRO A 82 -6.77 3.73 -1.05
N TYR A 83 -5.96 4.31 -0.18
CA TYR A 83 -5.07 3.57 0.70
C TYR A 83 -5.80 3.32 2.02
N THR A 84 -5.80 2.06 2.46
CA THR A 84 -6.41 1.65 3.73
C THR A 84 -5.34 1.58 4.79
N MET A 85 -5.46 2.43 5.81
CA MET A 85 -4.57 2.50 6.96
C MET A 85 -5.29 1.96 8.18
N TYR A 86 -4.66 1.05 8.91
CA TYR A 86 -5.17 0.55 10.18
C TYR A 86 -4.34 1.13 11.31
N GLN A 87 -4.98 1.90 12.20
CA GLN A 87 -4.39 2.39 13.44
C GLN A 87 -4.70 1.39 14.55
N ILE A 88 -3.68 0.91 15.23
CA ILE A 88 -3.79 -0.18 16.20
C ILE A 88 -3.65 0.37 17.62
N PHE A 89 -4.56 -0.01 18.48
CA PHE A 89 -4.64 0.51 19.85
C PHE A 89 -4.54 -0.60 20.90
N ARG A 90 -3.94 -0.23 22.05
CA ARG A 90 -4.01 -0.95 23.30
C ARG A 90 -4.69 -0.04 24.34
N GLY A 91 -5.96 -0.26 24.64
CA GLY A 91 -6.80 0.73 25.30
C GLY A 91 -6.89 2.00 24.44
N GLU A 92 -6.47 3.13 24.99
CA GLU A 92 -6.40 4.42 24.29
C GLU A 92 -5.04 4.70 23.64
N GLU A 93 -4.03 3.89 23.94
CA GLU A 93 -2.68 4.06 23.43
C GLU A 93 -2.58 3.58 21.97
N LEU A 94 -2.13 4.45 21.07
CA LEU A 94 -1.77 4.07 19.70
C LEU A 94 -0.43 3.31 19.74
N ILE A 95 -0.46 2.01 19.41
CA ILE A 95 0.71 1.14 19.46
C ILE A 95 1.32 0.85 18.10
N GLY A 96 0.65 1.22 17.00
CA GLY A 96 1.21 1.03 15.67
C GLY A 96 0.19 1.14 14.55
N PHE A 97 0.65 0.73 13.37
CA PHE A 97 -0.10 0.82 12.14
C PHE A 97 0.03 -0.47 11.33
N ILE A 98 -0.98 -0.77 10.51
CA ILE A 98 -0.86 -1.74 9.41
C ILE A 98 -1.26 -1.03 8.12
N HIS A 99 -0.44 -1.18 7.09
CA HIS A 99 -0.73 -0.64 5.77
C HIS A 99 -0.23 -1.59 4.68
N GLY A 100 -0.99 -1.68 3.60
CA GLY A 100 -0.65 -2.47 2.43
C GLY A 100 -0.58 -1.63 1.17
N VAL A 101 0.33 -2.00 0.26
CA VAL A 101 0.43 -1.39 -1.06
C VAL A 101 0.45 -2.44 -2.15
N ASN A 102 -0.19 -2.10 -3.27
CA ASN A 102 -0.07 -2.86 -4.50
C ASN A 102 1.17 -2.41 -5.27
N GLN A 103 1.86 -3.36 -5.88
CA GLN A 103 3.04 -3.15 -6.70
C GLN A 103 2.99 -4.08 -7.91
N LYS A 104 3.39 -3.59 -9.08
CA LYS A 104 3.61 -4.44 -10.25
C LYS A 104 4.92 -5.22 -10.05
N GLY A 105 4.82 -6.55 -10.08
CA GLY A 105 5.95 -7.46 -10.19
C GLY A 105 6.15 -7.93 -11.62
N GLN A 106 7.05 -8.88 -11.81
CA GLN A 106 7.39 -9.42 -13.14
C GLN A 106 6.21 -10.18 -13.76
N TYR A 107 5.51 -10.98 -12.98
CA TYR A 107 4.45 -11.88 -13.47
C TYR A 107 3.04 -11.42 -13.09
N GLY A 108 2.91 -10.32 -12.36
CA GLY A 108 1.61 -9.81 -11.93
C GLY A 108 1.67 -8.94 -10.70
N GLY A 109 0.54 -8.84 -10.00
CA GLY A 109 0.44 -7.99 -8.80
C GLY A 109 1.13 -8.60 -7.59
N ILE A 110 1.79 -7.74 -6.84
CA ILE A 110 2.37 -8.01 -5.52
C ILE A 110 1.67 -7.09 -4.51
N GLN A 111 1.23 -7.64 -3.38
CA GLN A 111 0.69 -6.87 -2.27
C GLN A 111 1.61 -7.03 -1.07
N VAL A 112 2.30 -5.95 -0.70
CA VAL A 112 3.19 -5.89 0.47
C VAL A 112 2.46 -5.21 1.61
N PHE A 113 2.34 -5.90 2.73
CA PHE A 113 1.83 -5.38 3.98
C PHE A 113 2.95 -5.20 4.99
N LEU A 114 2.93 -4.06 5.69
CA LEU A 114 3.79 -3.75 6.81
C LEU A 114 2.96 -3.58 8.08
N ALA A 115 3.42 -4.19 9.16
CA ALA A 115 3.05 -3.80 10.51
C ALA A 115 4.16 -2.88 11.04
N LEU A 116 3.81 -1.69 11.48
CA LEU A 116 4.73 -0.66 11.97
C LEU A 116 4.43 -0.34 13.42
N ASP A 117 5.44 -0.07 14.23
CA ASP A 117 5.19 0.53 15.54
C ASP A 117 4.70 1.98 15.42
N ALA A 118 4.38 2.62 16.55
CA ALA A 118 3.90 4.00 16.56
C ALA A 118 4.93 5.05 16.06
N LYS A 119 6.19 4.66 15.89
CA LYS A 119 7.28 5.50 15.33
C LYS A 119 7.56 5.21 13.87
N GLY A 120 6.84 4.28 13.23
CA GLY A 120 7.02 3.90 11.83
C GLY A 120 8.16 2.89 11.60
N VAL A 121 8.62 2.19 12.65
CA VAL A 121 9.58 1.09 12.51
C VAL A 121 8.86 -0.20 12.17
N ILE A 122 9.36 -0.95 11.20
CA ILE A 122 8.78 -2.22 10.76
C ILE A 122 8.85 -3.27 11.88
N ARG A 123 7.71 -3.77 12.31
CA ARG A 123 7.55 -4.92 13.21
C ARG A 123 7.28 -6.21 12.47
N GLY A 124 6.69 -6.11 11.28
CA GLY A 124 6.34 -7.25 10.46
C GLY A 124 6.20 -6.89 8.99
N PHE A 125 6.55 -7.85 8.16
CA PHE A 125 6.46 -7.78 6.70
C PHE A 125 5.84 -9.06 6.18
N TYR A 126 4.89 -8.96 5.25
CA TYR A 126 4.38 -10.14 4.55
C TYR A 126 3.74 -9.78 3.19
N PHE A 127 3.63 -10.80 2.34
CA PHE A 127 2.89 -10.71 1.09
C PHE A 127 1.48 -11.28 1.28
N GLN A 128 0.45 -10.44 1.15
CA GLN A 128 -0.93 -10.92 1.07
C GLN A 128 -1.18 -11.58 -0.30
N LYS A 129 -0.70 -10.92 -1.37
CA LYS A 129 -0.69 -11.47 -2.74
C LYS A 129 0.73 -11.40 -3.29
N LEU A 130 1.15 -12.46 -3.96
CA LEU A 130 2.45 -12.51 -4.61
C LEU A 130 2.36 -13.38 -5.86
N THR A 131 2.44 -12.75 -7.02
CA THR A 131 2.52 -13.43 -8.32
C THR A 131 3.98 -13.47 -8.75
N SER A 132 4.68 -14.54 -8.36
CA SER A 132 6.09 -14.76 -8.63
C SER A 132 6.37 -16.24 -8.82
N LYS A 133 7.37 -16.58 -9.65
CA LYS A 133 7.87 -17.96 -9.75
C LYS A 133 8.52 -18.44 -8.45
N ALA A 134 9.15 -17.52 -7.72
CA ALA A 134 9.80 -17.80 -6.43
C ALA A 134 8.88 -17.48 -5.23
N ALA A 135 7.55 -17.44 -5.41
CA ALA A 135 6.61 -17.03 -4.37
C ALA A 135 6.77 -17.82 -3.05
N LYS A 136 7.14 -19.10 -3.11
CA LYS A 136 7.40 -19.92 -1.92
C LYS A 136 8.58 -19.37 -1.12
N LEU A 137 9.70 -19.06 -1.77
CA LEU A 137 10.91 -18.54 -1.12
C LEU A 137 10.69 -17.17 -0.53
N PHE A 138 10.01 -16.26 -1.24
CA PHE A 138 9.66 -14.93 -0.74
C PHE A 138 8.68 -14.97 0.45
N ARG A 139 7.88 -16.03 0.58
CA ARG A 139 6.95 -16.21 1.72
C ARG A 139 7.57 -16.88 2.92
N GLU A 140 8.80 -17.36 2.84
CA GLU A 140 9.53 -17.92 3.98
C GLU A 140 9.68 -16.84 5.08
N PRO A 141 9.44 -17.19 6.35
CA PRO A 141 9.56 -16.24 7.46
C PRO A 141 10.90 -15.50 7.50
N ALA A 142 11.98 -16.19 7.11
CA ALA A 142 13.32 -15.63 7.07
C ALA A 142 13.45 -14.44 6.10
N PHE A 143 12.69 -14.40 5.00
CA PHE A 143 12.69 -13.25 4.10
C PHE A 143 12.05 -12.04 4.77
N GLY A 144 10.84 -12.18 5.31
CA GLY A 144 10.14 -11.08 5.99
C GLY A 144 10.87 -10.55 7.21
N ALA A 145 11.56 -11.44 7.94
CA ALA A 145 12.34 -11.07 9.13
C ALA A 145 13.47 -10.07 8.83
N GLN A 146 14.00 -10.04 7.61
CA GLN A 146 15.06 -9.10 7.21
C GLN A 146 14.59 -7.64 7.20
N PHE A 147 13.29 -7.38 7.12
CA PHE A 147 12.73 -6.03 7.13
C PHE A 147 12.45 -5.52 8.55
N VAL A 148 12.38 -6.39 9.54
CA VAL A 148 12.05 -6.00 10.92
C VAL A 148 13.13 -5.10 11.49
N GLY A 149 12.72 -4.00 12.13
CA GLY A 149 13.61 -2.99 12.70
C GLY A 149 14.12 -1.97 11.68
N LEU A 150 13.71 -2.05 10.40
CA LEU A 150 13.94 -1.00 9.40
C LEU A 150 12.85 0.07 9.48
N SER A 151 13.19 1.27 9.05
CA SER A 151 12.33 2.45 9.01
C SER A 151 12.47 3.17 7.68
N LEU A 152 11.67 4.23 7.47
CA LEU A 152 11.79 5.07 6.30
C LEU A 152 13.20 5.66 6.15
N LYS A 153 13.85 6.03 7.28
CA LYS A 153 15.22 6.55 7.27
C LYS A 153 16.22 5.57 6.64
N ASP A 154 16.05 4.27 6.89
CA ASP A 154 16.92 3.25 6.29
C ASP A 154 16.71 3.12 4.77
N PHE A 155 15.52 3.44 4.27
CA PHE A 155 15.18 3.41 2.85
C PHE A 155 15.48 4.72 2.11
N GLU A 156 15.81 5.83 2.79
CA GLU A 156 16.08 7.11 2.12
C GLU A 156 17.20 7.01 1.08
N ALA A 157 18.30 6.34 1.43
CA ALA A 157 19.43 6.15 0.53
C ALA A 157 19.22 5.07 -0.55
N TYR A 158 18.22 4.22 -0.42
CA TYR A 158 17.95 3.16 -1.40
C TYR A 158 17.33 3.75 -2.68
N ASN A 159 18.03 3.58 -3.80
CA ASN A 159 17.57 4.00 -5.12
C ASN A 159 16.70 2.90 -5.73
N VAL A 160 15.38 3.14 -5.79
CA VAL A 160 14.43 2.14 -6.32
C VAL A 160 14.53 1.93 -7.83
N ALA A 161 15.01 2.93 -8.59
CA ALA A 161 15.16 2.84 -10.04
C ALA A 161 16.34 1.93 -10.44
N THR A 162 17.45 2.06 -9.75
CA THR A 162 18.66 1.24 -10.00
C THR A 162 18.70 -0.04 -9.15
N GLY A 163 17.99 -0.05 -8.02
CA GLY A 163 18.04 -1.15 -7.05
C GLY A 163 19.32 -1.15 -6.23
N THR A 164 19.93 0.03 -6.04
CA THR A 164 21.23 0.17 -5.37
C THR A 164 21.14 1.05 -4.13
N GLU A 165 22.04 0.79 -3.21
CA GLU A 165 22.30 1.58 -2.02
C GLU A 165 23.80 1.51 -1.71
N ASP A 166 24.31 2.40 -0.88
CA ASP A 166 25.65 2.25 -0.32
C ASP A 166 25.76 0.87 0.37
N PRO A 167 26.87 0.11 0.16
CA PRO A 167 27.04 -1.22 0.76
C PRO A 167 26.98 -1.24 2.29
N SER A 168 27.22 -0.10 2.96
CA SER A 168 27.06 0.04 4.41
C SER A 168 25.60 0.17 4.84
N GLY A 169 24.69 0.48 3.90
CA GLY A 169 23.27 0.66 4.14
C GLY A 169 22.58 -0.61 4.65
N ARG A 170 21.44 -0.42 5.33
CA ARG A 170 20.72 -1.55 5.92
C ARG A 170 19.86 -2.29 4.89
N VAL A 171 19.37 -1.59 3.86
CA VAL A 171 18.53 -2.19 2.80
C VAL A 171 19.39 -3.07 1.90
N SER A 172 20.64 -2.70 1.60
CA SER A 172 21.57 -3.51 0.82
C SER A 172 21.92 -4.87 1.45
N ARG A 173 21.66 -5.02 2.75
CA ARG A 173 21.86 -6.30 3.47
C ARG A 173 20.68 -7.26 3.32
N ILE A 174 19.55 -6.82 2.82
CA ILE A 174 18.40 -7.69 2.53
C ILE A 174 18.77 -8.60 1.37
N LYS A 175 18.74 -9.91 1.61
CA LYS A 175 19.14 -10.91 0.62
C LYS A 175 17.95 -11.31 -0.23
N ASN A 176 18.14 -11.30 -1.55
CA ASN A 176 17.20 -11.89 -2.48
C ASN A 176 17.20 -13.41 -2.27
N PRO A 177 16.04 -14.04 -1.99
CA PRO A 177 15.95 -15.48 -1.77
C PRO A 177 16.10 -16.30 -3.06
N ASP A 178 15.96 -15.67 -4.22
CA ASP A 178 16.09 -16.29 -5.54
C ASP A 178 16.69 -15.31 -6.56
N PRO A 179 17.98 -15.45 -6.92
CA PRO A 179 18.61 -14.59 -7.91
C PRO A 179 17.89 -14.52 -9.26
N GLY A 180 17.14 -15.59 -9.64
CA GLY A 180 16.34 -15.62 -10.86
C GLY A 180 15.09 -14.74 -10.82
N SER A 181 14.72 -14.24 -9.64
CA SER A 181 13.55 -13.39 -9.41
C SER A 181 13.91 -11.96 -8.95
N GLU A 182 15.02 -11.42 -9.45
CA GLU A 182 15.54 -10.08 -9.10
C GLU A 182 14.49 -8.97 -9.30
N SER A 183 13.69 -9.03 -10.38
CA SER A 183 12.65 -8.06 -10.65
C SER A 183 11.57 -8.03 -9.55
N ASP A 184 11.15 -9.20 -9.06
CA ASP A 184 10.16 -9.29 -7.97
C ASP A 184 10.77 -8.87 -6.63
N PHE A 185 12.04 -9.17 -6.40
CA PHE A 185 12.79 -8.70 -5.23
C PHE A 185 12.85 -7.16 -5.19
N ARG A 186 13.25 -6.53 -6.28
CA ARG A 186 13.26 -5.06 -6.39
C ARG A 186 11.87 -4.46 -6.26
N ALA A 187 10.86 -5.11 -6.81
CA ALA A 187 9.46 -4.70 -6.65
C ALA A 187 9.03 -4.74 -5.18
N ALA A 188 9.47 -5.75 -4.41
CA ALA A 188 9.20 -5.82 -2.97
C ALA A 188 9.87 -4.69 -2.18
N LEU A 189 11.13 -4.36 -2.49
CA LEU A 189 11.85 -3.24 -1.87
C LEU A 189 11.22 -1.89 -2.22
N ARG A 190 10.84 -1.68 -3.49
CA ARG A 190 10.12 -0.48 -3.93
C ARG A 190 8.77 -0.34 -3.22
N ALA A 191 8.01 -1.44 -3.12
CA ALA A 191 6.74 -1.46 -2.41
C ALA A 191 6.92 -1.11 -0.92
N THR A 192 7.97 -1.62 -0.30
CA THR A 192 8.30 -1.31 1.11
C THR A 192 8.60 0.17 1.30
N LYS A 193 9.47 0.75 0.46
CA LYS A 193 9.79 2.20 0.51
C LYS A 193 8.53 3.04 0.29
N LYS A 194 7.72 2.71 -0.72
CA LYS A 194 6.44 3.38 -1.01
C LYS A 194 5.49 3.31 0.19
N ASN A 195 5.35 2.14 0.79
CA ASN A 195 4.49 1.93 1.96
C ASN A 195 4.91 2.83 3.13
N LEU A 196 6.19 2.86 3.46
CA LEU A 196 6.76 3.70 4.53
C LEU A 196 6.54 5.19 4.27
N ILE A 197 6.76 5.66 3.02
CA ILE A 197 6.52 7.06 2.63
C ILE A 197 5.03 7.43 2.81
N LEU A 198 4.12 6.57 2.36
CA LEU A 198 2.68 6.83 2.47
C LEU A 198 2.21 6.88 3.93
N VAL A 199 2.71 5.99 4.78
CA VAL A 199 2.40 6.04 6.23
C VAL A 199 2.95 7.32 6.85
N ASP A 200 4.17 7.72 6.50
CA ASP A 200 4.77 8.95 7.00
C ASP A 200 3.97 10.19 6.56
N GLU A 201 3.63 10.32 5.28
CA GLU A 201 2.88 11.46 4.75
C GLU A 201 1.42 11.52 5.25
N PHE A 202 0.80 10.37 5.49
CA PHE A 202 -0.60 10.34 5.89
C PHE A 202 -0.82 10.37 7.40
N LEU A 203 0.09 9.78 8.20
CA LEU A 203 -0.14 9.53 9.63
C LEU A 203 0.93 10.11 10.55
N LEU A 204 2.23 10.06 10.18
CA LEU A 204 3.34 10.40 11.08
C LEU A 204 3.85 11.82 10.89
N GLY A 205 3.79 12.38 9.68
CA GLY A 205 4.26 13.73 9.36
C GLY A 205 3.52 14.81 10.14
N SER A 206 4.10 16.00 10.23
CA SER A 206 3.59 17.15 11.03
C SER A 206 2.13 17.54 10.74
N SER A 207 1.60 17.19 9.56
CA SER A 207 0.19 17.38 9.19
C SER A 207 -0.72 16.26 9.68
N GLY A 208 -0.21 15.03 9.86
CA GLY A 208 -0.99 13.86 10.31
C GLY A 208 -1.24 13.83 11.80
N ALA A 209 -0.29 14.30 12.61
CA ALA A 209 -0.38 14.27 14.06
C ALA A 209 -1.51 15.17 14.63
N ALA A 210 -1.87 16.25 13.91
CA ALA A 210 -2.95 17.15 14.31
C ALA A 210 -4.34 16.61 13.96
N GLU A 211 -4.48 15.90 12.83
CA GLU A 211 -5.76 15.33 12.37
C GLU A 211 -6.19 14.08 13.15
N VAL A 212 -5.21 13.29 13.60
CA VAL A 212 -5.46 12.06 14.40
C VAL A 212 -6.16 12.38 15.73
N LYS A 213 -5.96 13.58 16.29
CA LYS A 213 -6.59 14.01 17.54
C LYS A 213 -8.03 14.53 17.38
N ASN A 214 -8.47 14.84 16.17
CA ASN A 214 -9.73 15.57 15.91
C ASN A 214 -10.76 14.80 15.07
N LEU A 215 -10.57 13.52 14.76
CA LEU A 215 -11.58 12.74 14.05
C LEU A 215 -12.72 12.36 15.01
N PRO A 216 -13.97 12.75 14.73
CA PRO A 216 -15.11 12.33 15.52
C PRO A 216 -15.25 10.81 15.44
N SER A 217 -15.42 10.18 16.60
CA SER A 217 -15.82 8.79 16.70
C SER A 217 -17.18 8.62 16.05
N CYS A 218 -17.23 8.07 14.84
CA CYS A 218 -18.47 7.53 14.30
C CYS A 218 -18.81 6.26 15.09
N LEU A 219 -19.80 6.39 15.97
CA LEU A 219 -20.53 5.27 16.57
C LEU A 219 -21.38 4.57 15.49
#